data_fa98f7fc4b6d8f87f77e82b5b4cf32b9
#
_entry.id   fa98f7fc4b6d8f87f77e82b5b4cf32b9
#
_cell.length_a   1.000
_cell.length_b   1.000
_cell.length_c   1.000
_cell.angle_alpha   90.00
_cell.angle_beta   90.00
_cell.angle_gamma   90.00
#
_symmetry.space_group_name_H-M   'P 1'
#
loop_
_entity.id
_entity.type
_entity.pdbx_description
1 polymer ?
#
loop_
_entity_poly.entity_id
_entity_poly.type
_entity_poly.pdbx_seq_one_letter_code
_entity_poly.pdbx_strand_id
1 'polypeptide(L)'
;MRGTYGPRTKDTVDKANELLDNFSNLLEKRGIKVDRPTPLNFNQKTSTPDWESETMFGCMPPRDVLLTVGNEILEATMSYRCRWFEYLCYRPLLKEYYDLDPNMRHESAPKPRLTDADYSCLLYTSPSPRDPT
;
A
#
# COMPACT_ATOMS: atom_id res chain seq x y z
N MET A 1 -1.99 -22.69 6.83
CA MET A 1 -0.72 -22.51 7.54
C MET A 1 -0.55 -21.03 7.82
N ARG A 2 -0.63 -20.62 9.08
CA ARG A 2 -0.28 -19.25 9.47
C ARG A 2 1.27 -19.18 9.55
N GLY A 3 1.90 -18.23 8.85
CA GLY A 3 3.31 -17.91 9.03
C GLY A 3 4.30 -18.50 8.03
N THR A 4 3.88 -18.93 6.87
CA THR A 4 4.83 -19.20 5.77
C THR A 4 5.19 -17.87 5.09
N TYR A 5 6.35 -17.34 5.42
CA TYR A 5 6.93 -16.19 4.75
C TYR A 5 7.68 -16.67 3.48
N GLY A 6 7.61 -15.88 2.43
CA GLY A 6 8.34 -16.14 1.21
C GLY A 6 7.54 -15.84 -0.05
N PRO A 7 8.21 -15.80 -1.20
CA PRO A 7 7.54 -15.56 -2.47
C PRO A 7 6.54 -16.68 -2.78
N ARG A 8 5.45 -16.32 -3.41
CA ARG A 8 4.48 -17.28 -3.93
C ARG A 8 5.10 -18.05 -5.10
N THR A 9 4.54 -19.25 -5.37
CA THR A 9 4.96 -20.01 -6.55
C THR A 9 4.71 -19.21 -7.83
N LYS A 10 5.54 -19.43 -8.86
CA LYS A 10 5.42 -18.74 -10.14
C LYS A 10 4.00 -18.88 -10.73
N ASP A 11 3.46 -20.08 -10.74
CA ASP A 11 2.11 -20.37 -11.27
C ASP A 11 1.01 -19.56 -10.55
N THR A 12 1.13 -19.39 -9.22
CA THR A 12 0.20 -18.57 -8.46
C THR A 12 0.29 -17.10 -8.84
N VAL A 13 1.51 -16.60 -9.05
CA VAL A 13 1.76 -15.21 -9.46
C VAL A 13 1.25 -14.98 -10.88
N ASP A 14 1.56 -15.87 -11.81
CA ASP A 14 1.12 -15.79 -13.20
C ASP A 14 -0.42 -15.79 -13.30
N LYS A 15 -1.08 -16.66 -12.54
CA LYS A 15 -2.55 -16.70 -12.46
C LYS A 15 -3.15 -15.41 -11.89
N ALA A 16 -2.53 -14.86 -10.86
CA ALA A 16 -2.98 -13.60 -10.27
C ALA A 16 -2.82 -12.44 -11.26
N ASN A 17 -1.70 -12.38 -11.98
CA ASN A 17 -1.46 -11.37 -13.00
C ASN A 17 -2.47 -11.47 -14.14
N GLU A 18 -2.75 -12.69 -14.64
CA GLU A 18 -3.78 -12.93 -15.66
C GLU A 18 -5.15 -12.36 -15.22
N LEU A 19 -5.55 -12.61 -13.97
CA LEU A 19 -6.82 -12.11 -13.46
C LEU A 19 -6.84 -10.58 -13.32
N LEU A 20 -5.73 -9.99 -12.89
CA LEU A 20 -5.59 -8.53 -12.81
C LEU A 20 -5.58 -7.88 -14.20
N ASP A 21 -4.93 -8.49 -15.18
CA ASP A 21 -4.93 -8.03 -16.56
C ASP A 21 -6.33 -8.07 -17.18
N ASN A 22 -7.06 -9.17 -16.95
CA ASN A 22 -8.45 -9.29 -17.40
C ASN A 22 -9.35 -8.23 -16.76
N PHE A 23 -9.15 -7.93 -15.48
CA PHE A 23 -9.89 -6.88 -14.79
C PHE A 23 -9.53 -5.49 -15.32
N SER A 24 -8.25 -5.20 -15.52
CA SER A 24 -7.80 -3.94 -16.13
C SER A 24 -8.42 -3.73 -17.51
N ASN A 25 -8.35 -4.74 -18.37
CA ASN A 25 -8.93 -4.71 -19.71
C ASN A 25 -10.46 -4.46 -19.68
N LEU A 26 -11.16 -5.02 -18.68
CA LEU A 26 -12.59 -4.77 -18.50
C LEU A 26 -12.88 -3.30 -18.16
N LEU A 27 -12.07 -2.70 -17.31
CA LEU A 27 -12.20 -1.29 -16.93
C LEU A 27 -11.87 -0.36 -18.11
N GLU A 28 -10.78 -0.63 -18.82
CA GLU A 28 -10.34 0.14 -19.99
C GLU A 28 -11.37 0.12 -21.12
N LYS A 29 -12.02 -1.01 -21.38
CA LYS A 29 -13.14 -1.11 -22.33
C LYS A 29 -14.32 -0.22 -21.95
N ARG A 30 -14.42 0.22 -20.70
CA ARG A 30 -15.44 1.15 -20.19
C ARG A 30 -14.93 2.59 -20.14
N GLY A 31 -13.76 2.88 -20.70
CA GLY A 31 -13.16 4.21 -20.73
C GLY A 31 -12.48 4.62 -19.42
N ILE A 32 -12.21 3.68 -18.52
CA ILE A 32 -11.51 3.94 -17.26
C ILE A 32 -10.02 3.72 -17.48
N LYS A 33 -9.19 4.74 -17.21
CA LYS A 33 -7.74 4.61 -17.21
C LYS A 33 -7.32 3.76 -16.00
N VAL A 34 -6.49 2.77 -16.24
CA VAL A 34 -5.94 1.90 -15.18
C VAL A 34 -4.45 2.13 -15.06
N ASP A 35 -4.03 2.65 -13.93
CA ASP A 35 -2.61 2.82 -13.61
C ASP A 35 -2.19 1.80 -12.55
N ARG A 36 -0.95 1.32 -12.64
CA ARG A 36 -0.40 0.33 -11.73
C ARG A 36 0.80 0.91 -10.98
N PRO A 37 1.00 0.51 -9.71
CA PRO A 37 2.15 0.96 -8.94
C PRO A 37 3.46 0.43 -9.54
N THR A 38 4.55 1.14 -9.24
CA THR A 38 5.89 0.71 -9.63
C THR A 38 6.29 -0.57 -8.88
N PRO A 39 6.74 -1.63 -9.60
CA PRO A 39 7.18 -2.84 -8.95
C PRO A 39 8.36 -2.58 -8.01
N LEU A 40 8.29 -3.10 -6.79
CA LEU A 40 9.38 -3.10 -5.81
C LEU A 40 9.73 -4.53 -5.41
N ASN A 41 10.97 -4.73 -4.95
CA ASN A 41 11.34 -5.99 -4.32
C ASN A 41 10.82 -6.01 -2.88
N PHE A 42 9.66 -6.59 -2.65
CA PHE A 42 9.07 -6.73 -1.31
C PHE A 42 9.73 -7.82 -0.46
N ASN A 43 10.49 -8.71 -1.07
CA ASN A 43 11.21 -9.78 -0.37
C ASN A 43 12.62 -9.32 0.05
N GLN A 44 12.66 -8.23 0.79
CA GLN A 44 13.91 -7.69 1.33
C GLN A 44 13.70 -7.17 2.74
N LYS A 45 14.76 -7.29 3.54
CA LYS A 45 14.80 -6.70 4.89
C LYS A 45 14.69 -5.19 4.80
N THR A 46 13.85 -4.62 5.64
CA THR A 46 13.70 -3.18 5.80
C THR A 46 13.92 -2.79 7.25
N SER A 47 14.44 -1.61 7.47
CA SER A 47 14.69 -1.10 8.81
C SER A 47 14.39 0.40 8.91
N THR A 48 14.06 0.80 10.11
CA THR A 48 14.04 2.19 10.56
C THR A 48 15.01 2.32 11.74
N PRO A 49 15.27 3.50 12.27
CA PRO A 49 16.05 3.63 13.49
C PRO A 49 15.48 2.88 14.70
N ASP A 50 14.18 2.61 14.71
CA ASP A 50 13.47 2.05 15.86
C ASP A 50 13.19 0.54 15.77
N TRP A 51 13.17 -0.02 14.54
CA TRP A 51 12.80 -1.42 14.33
C TRP A 51 13.23 -1.94 12.95
N GLU A 52 13.17 -3.27 12.81
CA GLU A 52 13.43 -4.00 11.57
C GLU A 52 12.26 -4.91 11.21
N SER A 53 12.13 -5.21 9.90
CA SER A 53 11.25 -6.23 9.36
C SER A 53 11.98 -7.07 8.32
N GLU A 54 11.83 -8.39 8.39
CA GLU A 54 12.49 -9.31 7.46
C GLU A 54 12.01 -9.17 6.03
N THR A 55 10.77 -8.72 5.83
CA THR A 55 10.18 -8.51 4.52
C THR A 55 9.24 -7.32 4.51
N MET A 56 9.02 -6.73 3.34
CA MET A 56 7.83 -5.95 3.04
C MET A 56 6.74 -6.89 2.53
N PHE A 57 5.50 -6.68 2.91
CA PHE A 57 4.42 -7.62 2.59
C PHE A 57 3.98 -7.56 1.11
N GLY A 58 3.75 -6.38 0.58
CA GLY A 58 3.26 -6.17 -0.77
C GLY A 58 2.60 -4.80 -0.94
N CYS A 59 1.89 -4.60 -2.06
CA CYS A 59 1.20 -3.35 -2.35
C CYS A 59 -0.18 -3.57 -3.03
N MET A 60 -0.77 -4.73 -2.87
CA MET A 60 -1.98 -5.10 -3.61
C MET A 60 -3.21 -4.24 -3.29
N PRO A 61 -3.52 -3.87 -2.03
CA PRO A 61 -4.68 -3.03 -1.73
C PRO A 61 -4.31 -1.53 -1.63
N PRO A 62 -4.34 -0.75 -2.73
CA PRO A 62 -4.00 0.68 -2.68
C PRO A 62 -4.87 1.46 -1.69
N ARG A 63 -6.15 1.11 -1.57
CA ARG A 63 -7.09 1.74 -0.64
C ARG A 63 -6.70 1.66 0.84
N ASP A 64 -5.81 0.73 1.21
CA ASP A 64 -5.35 0.60 2.60
C ASP A 64 -4.29 1.65 2.93
N VAL A 65 -3.53 2.09 1.94
CA VAL A 65 -2.39 3.02 2.10
C VAL A 65 -2.63 4.39 1.46
N LEU A 66 -3.65 4.54 0.63
CA LEU A 66 -4.01 5.78 -0.03
C LEU A 66 -5.48 6.12 0.23
N LEU A 67 -5.73 7.30 0.77
CA LEU A 67 -7.05 7.89 0.91
C LEU A 67 -7.18 9.07 -0.05
N THR A 68 -8.19 9.03 -0.92
CA THR A 68 -8.47 10.12 -1.84
C THR A 68 -9.71 10.88 -1.37
N VAL A 69 -9.58 12.20 -1.23
CA VAL A 69 -10.67 13.11 -0.88
C VAL A 69 -10.61 14.32 -1.81
N GLY A 70 -11.57 14.42 -2.74
CA GLY A 70 -11.56 15.47 -3.75
C GLY A 70 -10.30 15.41 -4.62
N ASN A 71 -9.48 16.44 -4.59
CA ASN A 71 -8.20 16.54 -5.30
C ASN A 71 -6.98 16.24 -4.42
N GLU A 72 -7.18 15.71 -3.22
CA GLU A 72 -6.12 15.39 -2.28
C GLU A 72 -5.97 13.87 -2.12
N ILE A 73 -4.73 13.39 -2.13
CA ILE A 73 -4.36 12.03 -1.82
C ILE A 73 -3.50 12.03 -0.55
N LEU A 74 -3.98 11.33 0.46
CA LEU A 74 -3.30 11.16 1.74
C LEU A 74 -2.67 9.76 1.79
N GLU A 75 -1.35 9.69 2.03
CA GLU A 75 -0.67 8.44 2.39
C GLU A 75 -1.01 8.09 3.83
N ALA A 76 -1.79 7.04 4.02
CA ALA A 76 -2.09 6.51 5.33
C ALA A 76 -0.92 5.67 5.87
N THR A 77 -0.84 5.59 7.19
CA THR A 77 0.13 4.71 7.86
C THR A 77 -0.47 3.33 8.09
N MET A 78 0.38 2.31 8.05
CA MET A 78 -0.02 0.93 8.30
C MET A 78 0.33 0.50 9.71
N SER A 79 -0.50 -0.35 10.31
CA SER A 79 -0.30 -0.87 11.66
C SER A 79 0.79 -1.94 11.75
N TYR A 80 1.09 -2.65 10.65
CA TYR A 80 2.09 -3.71 10.63
C TYR A 80 3.43 -3.20 10.09
N ARG A 81 4.55 -3.58 10.70
CA ARG A 81 5.89 -3.21 10.26
C ARG A 81 6.17 -3.64 8.82
N CYS A 82 5.80 -4.86 8.45
CA CYS A 82 5.99 -5.37 7.08
C CYS A 82 5.18 -4.61 6.03
N ARG A 83 4.15 -3.87 6.41
CA ARG A 83 3.33 -3.05 5.51
C ARG A 83 3.68 -1.56 5.55
N TRP A 84 4.59 -1.16 6.42
CA TRP A 84 4.89 0.25 6.67
C TRP A 84 5.33 1.03 5.44
N PHE A 85 6.07 0.38 4.54
CA PHE A 85 6.63 0.98 3.34
C PHE A 85 5.83 0.69 2.05
N GLU A 86 4.62 0.15 2.14
CA GLU A 86 3.81 -0.16 0.95
C GLU A 86 3.52 1.08 0.07
N TYR A 87 3.44 2.27 0.65
CA TYR A 87 3.20 3.51 -0.09
C TYR A 87 4.33 3.84 -1.09
N LEU A 88 5.53 3.32 -0.90
CA LEU A 88 6.67 3.64 -1.78
C LEU A 88 6.45 3.22 -3.23
N CYS A 89 5.72 2.14 -3.49
CA CYS A 89 5.42 1.71 -4.86
C CYS A 89 4.46 2.64 -5.58
N TYR A 90 3.68 3.44 -4.85
CA TYR A 90 2.72 4.39 -5.42
C TYR A 90 3.31 5.79 -5.65
N ARG A 91 4.37 6.15 -4.96
CA ARG A 91 4.96 7.50 -5.05
C ARG A 91 5.37 7.94 -6.44
N PRO A 92 5.98 7.10 -7.31
CA PRO A 92 6.28 7.50 -8.68
C PRO A 92 5.02 7.89 -9.45
N LEU A 93 3.95 7.11 -9.34
CA LEU A 93 2.67 7.38 -9.98
C LEU A 93 2.00 8.66 -9.42
N LEU A 94 2.02 8.83 -8.11
CA LEU A 94 1.48 10.05 -7.47
C LEU A 94 2.26 11.29 -7.88
N LYS A 95 3.57 11.16 -8.07
CA LYS A 95 4.39 12.25 -8.59
C LYS A 95 3.99 12.63 -10.01
N GLU A 96 3.75 11.67 -10.89
CA GLU A 96 3.25 11.94 -12.25
C GLU A 96 1.92 12.69 -12.22
N TYR A 97 0.99 12.29 -11.37
CA TYR A 97 -0.28 12.99 -11.21
C TYR A 97 -0.11 14.40 -10.69
N TYR A 98 0.76 14.59 -9.72
CA TYR A 98 1.07 15.91 -9.18
C TYR A 98 1.70 16.84 -10.22
N ASP A 99 2.60 16.31 -11.05
CA ASP A 99 3.23 17.07 -12.12
C ASP A 99 2.24 17.45 -13.25
N LEU A 100 1.17 16.67 -13.43
CA LEU A 100 0.15 16.88 -14.46
C LEU A 100 -1.01 17.79 -14.00
N ASP A 101 -1.34 17.77 -12.72
CA ASP A 101 -2.45 18.54 -12.15
C ASP A 101 -1.95 19.47 -11.02
N PRO A 102 -1.82 20.78 -11.29
CA PRO A 102 -1.34 21.75 -10.31
C PRO A 102 -2.30 21.94 -9.11
N ASN A 103 -3.54 21.44 -9.21
CA ASN A 103 -4.50 21.50 -8.11
C ASN A 103 -4.47 20.25 -7.23
N MET A 104 -3.76 19.20 -7.64
CA MET A 104 -3.62 18.00 -6.84
C MET A 104 -2.80 18.29 -5.58
N ARG A 105 -3.25 17.75 -4.47
CA ARG A 105 -2.54 17.77 -3.19
C ARG A 105 -2.12 16.36 -2.80
N HIS A 106 -0.92 16.25 -2.27
CA HIS A 106 -0.40 14.99 -1.76
C HIS A 106 0.21 15.22 -0.39
N GLU A 107 -0.29 14.50 0.60
CA GLU A 107 0.14 14.60 1.98
C GLU A 107 0.44 13.21 2.56
N SER A 108 1.35 13.16 3.50
CA SER A 108 1.59 11.94 4.29
C SER A 108 1.02 12.12 5.69
N ALA A 109 0.22 11.17 6.13
CA ALA A 109 -0.22 11.16 7.51
C ALA A 109 0.98 11.06 8.46
N PRO A 110 0.92 11.69 9.64
CA PRO A 110 1.95 11.54 10.67
C PRO A 110 2.16 10.07 10.99
N LYS A 111 3.40 9.61 10.91
CA LYS A 111 3.73 8.21 11.18
C LYS A 111 3.79 7.97 12.68
N PRO A 112 2.92 7.12 13.24
CA PRO A 112 2.92 6.83 14.66
C PRO A 112 4.19 6.06 15.03
N ARG A 113 4.60 6.21 16.28
CA ARG A 113 5.66 5.39 16.84
C ARG A 113 5.17 3.95 16.96
N LEU A 114 5.94 3.00 16.46
CA LEU A 114 5.66 1.59 16.65
C LEU A 114 6.00 1.18 18.09
N THR A 115 5.18 0.31 18.66
CA THR A 115 5.45 -0.35 19.93
C THR A 115 6.42 -1.53 19.73
N ASP A 116 6.85 -2.18 20.79
CA ASP A 116 7.67 -3.39 20.73
C ASP A 116 6.96 -4.60 20.10
N ALA A 117 5.63 -4.54 20.00
CA ALA A 117 4.83 -5.48 19.20
C ALA A 117 4.94 -5.15 17.70
N ASP A 118 4.58 -6.10 16.85
CA ASP A 118 4.56 -5.93 15.39
C ASP A 118 3.51 -4.91 14.89
N TYR A 119 2.82 -4.24 15.79
CA TYR A 119 1.72 -3.31 15.56
C TYR A 119 2.11 -1.89 15.88
N SER A 120 1.58 -0.94 15.12
CA SER A 120 1.64 0.47 15.50
C SER A 120 0.49 0.81 16.46
N CYS A 121 0.63 1.95 17.17
CA CYS A 121 -0.45 2.49 18.02
C CYS A 121 -1.70 2.93 17.25
N LEU A 122 -1.74 2.82 15.94
CA LEU A 122 -2.90 3.27 15.13
C LEU A 122 -4.22 2.61 15.52
N LEU A 123 -4.16 1.37 16.01
CA LEU A 123 -5.36 0.68 16.51
C LEU A 123 -6.02 1.40 17.70
N TYR A 124 -5.24 2.24 18.43
CA TYR A 124 -5.73 2.98 19.58
C TYR A 124 -6.04 4.45 19.28
N THR A 125 -5.52 4.99 18.17
CA THR A 125 -5.63 6.43 17.86
C THR A 125 -6.56 6.73 16.69
N SER A 126 -6.93 5.74 15.90
CA SER A 126 -7.86 5.88 14.78
C SER A 126 -9.11 5.05 15.09
N PRO A 127 -10.23 5.66 15.50
CA PRO A 127 -11.46 4.92 15.65
C PRO A 127 -11.85 4.31 14.30
N SER A 128 -11.74 2.98 14.21
CA SER A 128 -12.26 2.25 13.09
C SER A 128 -13.80 2.19 13.18
N PRO A 129 -14.53 2.31 12.05
CA PRO A 129 -15.97 2.06 12.06
C PRO A 129 -16.35 0.65 12.55
N ARG A 130 -15.36 -0.22 12.78
CA ARG A 130 -15.53 -1.58 13.30
C ARG A 130 -15.25 -1.71 14.79
N ASP A 131 -14.76 -0.65 15.44
CA ASP A 131 -14.57 -0.67 16.89
C ASP A 131 -15.92 -0.41 17.55
N PRO A 132 -16.47 -1.36 18.31
CA PRO A 132 -17.68 -1.11 19.08
C PRO A 132 -17.38 -0.04 20.13
N THR A 133 -18.14 1.03 20.11
CA THR A 133 -18.18 2.05 21.17
C THR A 133 -18.71 1.47 22.46
#